data_d6d797bad26412fd01a4a99bf6221368
#
_entry.id   d6d797bad26412fd01a4a99bf6221368
#
_cell.length_a   1.000
_cell.length_b   1.000
_cell.length_c   1.000
_cell.angle_alpha   90.00
_cell.angle_beta   90.00
_cell.angle_gamma   90.00
#
_symmetry.space_group_name_H-M   'P 1'
#
loop_
_entity.id
_entity.type
_entity.pdbx_description
1 polymer ?
#
loop_
_entity_poly.entity_id
_entity_poly.type
_entity_poly.pdbx_seq_one_letter_code
_entity_poly.pdbx_strand_id
1 'polypeptide(L)'
;TSVSMTINGPAPIILACFFNTAIDQQMAKFEHDNGRQPTEDEAEKIREWTLKTVRGTVQADILKEDQGQNTCIFSTEFSLKVMGDIAEWFVHHDVRNFYSVSISGYHIAEAGANPISQLAFTLSNGFTFVEAYLARGMHIDDFAPNLSFFFSNGMDPEYTVIGRVARRIWAVAMKNKYGANERSQKLKYHIQ
;
A
#
# COMPACT_ATOMS: atom_id res chain seq x y z
N THR A 1 7.13 3.36 -16.37
CA THR A 1 5.92 2.50 -16.35
C THR A 1 5.42 2.39 -14.92
N SER A 2 4.12 2.39 -14.72
CA SER A 2 3.46 2.19 -13.43
C SER A 2 2.60 0.94 -13.50
N VAL A 3 2.52 0.18 -12.42
CA VAL A 3 1.69 -1.01 -12.31
C VAL A 3 0.64 -0.86 -11.22
N SER A 4 -0.49 -1.53 -11.39
CA SER A 4 -1.50 -1.71 -10.36
C SER A 4 -1.85 -3.19 -10.28
N MET A 5 -1.68 -3.77 -9.10
CA MET A 5 -1.82 -5.21 -8.89
C MET A 5 -2.91 -5.48 -7.88
N THR A 6 -3.99 -6.12 -8.34
CA THR A 6 -5.11 -6.56 -7.50
C THR A 6 -4.81 -7.95 -6.95
N ILE A 7 -3.90 -8.02 -5.99
CA ILE A 7 -3.46 -9.26 -5.35
C ILE A 7 -3.44 -9.04 -3.85
N ASN A 8 -3.92 -9.98 -3.07
CA ASN A 8 -4.00 -9.90 -1.61
C ASN A 8 -3.06 -10.93 -0.93
N GLY A 9 -3.51 -12.08 -0.53
CA GLY A 9 -2.70 -13.08 0.17
C GLY A 9 -1.34 -13.37 -0.48
N PRO A 10 -1.25 -13.68 -1.79
CA PRO A 10 0.03 -13.95 -2.44
C PRO A 10 0.83 -12.71 -2.85
N ALA A 11 0.42 -11.51 -2.43
CA ALA A 11 1.11 -10.25 -2.77
C ALA A 11 2.63 -10.25 -2.55
N PRO A 12 3.19 -10.80 -1.46
CA PRO A 12 4.64 -10.78 -1.24
C PRO A 12 5.44 -11.45 -2.34
N ILE A 13 4.98 -12.62 -2.81
CA ILE A 13 5.67 -13.39 -3.86
C ILE A 13 5.62 -12.63 -5.19
N ILE A 14 4.46 -12.08 -5.54
CA ILE A 14 4.29 -11.34 -6.79
C ILE A 14 5.07 -10.02 -6.76
N LEU A 15 5.12 -9.33 -5.62
CA LEU A 15 5.96 -8.14 -5.44
C LEU A 15 7.44 -8.47 -5.61
N ALA A 16 7.92 -9.56 -5.02
CA ALA A 16 9.30 -10.00 -5.17
C ALA A 16 9.65 -10.28 -6.64
N CYS A 17 8.78 -10.99 -7.36
CA CYS A 17 8.96 -11.25 -8.79
C CYS A 17 8.98 -9.94 -9.59
N PHE A 18 8.08 -9.01 -9.29
CA PHE A 18 8.02 -7.71 -9.97
C PHE A 18 9.27 -6.87 -9.76
N PHE A 19 9.73 -6.74 -8.50
CA PHE A 19 10.94 -5.96 -8.21
C PHE A 19 12.19 -6.59 -8.79
N ASN A 20 12.33 -7.91 -8.71
CA ASN A 20 13.45 -8.63 -9.32
C ASN A 20 13.48 -8.40 -10.85
N THR A 21 12.33 -8.57 -11.52
CA THR A 21 12.24 -8.31 -12.97
C THR A 21 12.59 -6.86 -13.30
N ALA A 22 12.14 -5.89 -12.51
CA ALA A 22 12.48 -4.49 -12.72
C ALA A 22 13.98 -4.21 -12.58
N ILE A 23 14.63 -4.84 -11.60
CA ILE A 23 16.08 -4.76 -11.38
C ILE A 23 16.82 -5.42 -12.56
N ASP A 24 16.44 -6.63 -12.93
CA ASP A 24 17.07 -7.37 -14.03
C ASP A 24 17.02 -6.59 -15.35
N GLN A 25 15.88 -5.93 -15.63
CA GLN A 25 15.75 -5.05 -16.81
C GLN A 25 16.74 -3.88 -16.78
N GLN A 26 17.02 -3.28 -15.62
CA GLN A 26 17.99 -2.21 -15.50
C GLN A 26 19.43 -2.73 -15.58
N MET A 27 19.71 -3.92 -15.06
CA MET A 27 21.00 -4.59 -15.23
C MET A 27 21.27 -4.90 -16.72
N ALA A 28 20.30 -5.48 -17.41
CA ALA A 28 20.41 -5.77 -18.84
C ALA A 28 20.58 -4.50 -19.68
N LYS A 29 19.90 -3.41 -19.31
CA LYS A 29 20.10 -2.11 -19.95
C LYS A 29 21.52 -1.59 -19.75
N PHE A 30 22.05 -1.66 -18.53
CA PHE A 30 23.42 -1.26 -18.23
C PHE A 30 24.42 -2.05 -19.09
N GLU A 31 24.25 -3.38 -19.17
CA GLU A 31 25.10 -4.25 -19.98
C GLU A 31 25.05 -3.86 -21.46
N HIS A 32 23.87 -3.63 -22.00
CA HIS A 32 23.69 -3.18 -23.39
C HIS A 32 24.38 -1.85 -23.64
N ASP A 33 24.22 -0.87 -22.75
CA ASP A 33 24.72 0.50 -22.93
C ASP A 33 26.24 0.60 -22.72
N ASN A 34 26.84 -0.28 -21.93
CA ASN A 34 28.27 -0.26 -21.57
C ASN A 34 29.09 -1.41 -22.18
N GLY A 35 28.44 -2.40 -22.80
CA GLY A 35 29.10 -3.57 -23.39
C GLY A 35 29.79 -4.50 -22.40
N ARG A 36 29.42 -4.40 -21.10
CA ARG A 36 29.96 -5.22 -20.02
C ARG A 36 28.94 -5.39 -18.89
N GLN A 37 29.10 -6.40 -18.07
CA GLN A 37 28.36 -6.58 -16.83
C GLN A 37 28.70 -5.46 -15.81
N PRO A 38 27.73 -5.04 -14.98
CA PRO A 38 27.99 -4.13 -13.87
C PRO A 38 28.93 -4.79 -12.84
N THR A 39 29.77 -3.98 -12.21
CA THR A 39 30.50 -4.41 -11.01
C THR A 39 29.53 -4.55 -9.83
N GLU A 40 29.97 -5.14 -8.73
CA GLU A 40 29.12 -5.32 -7.53
C GLU A 40 28.58 -3.98 -7.01
N ASP A 41 29.44 -2.94 -6.92
CA ASP A 41 29.04 -1.59 -6.50
C ASP A 41 28.06 -0.92 -7.49
N GLU A 42 28.24 -1.13 -8.79
CA GLU A 42 27.32 -0.62 -9.82
C GLU A 42 25.98 -1.35 -9.77
N ALA A 43 26.00 -2.67 -9.58
CA ALA A 43 24.80 -3.48 -9.43
C ALA A 43 23.98 -3.05 -8.20
N GLU A 44 24.63 -2.77 -7.06
CA GLU A 44 23.94 -2.27 -5.87
C GLU A 44 23.29 -0.90 -6.12
N LYS A 45 23.99 0.03 -6.75
CA LYS A 45 23.44 1.34 -7.13
C LYS A 45 22.25 1.22 -8.08
N ILE A 46 22.32 0.30 -9.06
CA ILE A 46 21.20 0.04 -9.97
C ILE A 46 20.01 -0.50 -9.20
N ARG A 47 20.21 -1.42 -8.28
CA ARG A 47 19.17 -1.99 -7.42
C ARG A 47 18.49 -0.92 -6.58
N GLU A 48 19.27 -0.14 -5.83
CA GLU A 48 18.75 0.96 -5.02
C GLU A 48 17.97 1.98 -5.86
N TRP A 49 18.54 2.41 -6.98
CA TRP A 49 17.88 3.37 -7.86
C TRP A 49 16.55 2.82 -8.41
N THR A 50 16.53 1.55 -8.79
CA THR A 50 15.33 0.90 -9.32
C THR A 50 14.23 0.88 -8.29
N LEU A 51 14.53 0.46 -7.06
CA LEU A 51 13.57 0.40 -5.95
C LEU A 51 13.02 1.78 -5.58
N LYS A 52 13.86 2.82 -5.59
CA LYS A 52 13.44 4.22 -5.33
C LYS A 52 12.60 4.82 -6.45
N THR A 53 12.74 4.32 -7.67
CA THR A 53 12.14 4.93 -8.87
C THR A 53 10.88 4.21 -9.35
N VAL A 54 10.77 2.91 -9.11
CA VAL A 54 9.63 2.09 -9.53
C VAL A 54 8.32 2.64 -8.96
N ARG A 55 7.27 2.60 -9.77
CA ARG A 55 5.96 3.16 -9.41
C ARG A 55 4.88 2.10 -9.52
N GLY A 56 3.99 2.10 -8.56
CA GLY A 56 2.84 1.20 -8.61
C GLY A 56 2.06 1.14 -7.32
N THR A 57 1.13 0.22 -7.32
CA THR A 57 0.30 -0.12 -6.17
C THR A 57 0.09 -1.62 -6.16
N VAL A 58 0.22 -2.23 -5.01
CA VAL A 58 -0.33 -3.54 -4.73
C VAL A 58 -1.53 -3.37 -3.80
N GLN A 59 -2.61 -4.09 -4.05
CA GLN A 59 -3.79 -3.99 -3.20
C GLN A 59 -3.50 -4.54 -1.81
N ALA A 60 -3.09 -5.80 -1.71
CA ALA A 60 -2.61 -6.47 -0.50
C ALA A 60 -3.47 -6.22 0.76
N ASP A 61 -4.74 -5.85 0.60
CA ASP A 61 -5.66 -5.57 1.69
C ASP A 61 -6.31 -6.85 2.18
N ILE A 62 -5.65 -7.53 3.10
CA ILE A 62 -6.09 -8.81 3.66
C ILE A 62 -7.31 -8.65 4.58
N LEU A 63 -7.51 -7.48 5.17
CA LEU A 63 -8.66 -7.26 6.05
C LEU A 63 -9.97 -7.19 5.25
N LYS A 64 -9.97 -6.47 4.11
CA LYS A 64 -11.14 -6.43 3.24
C LYS A 64 -11.40 -7.78 2.54
N GLU A 65 -10.34 -8.56 2.32
CA GLU A 65 -10.47 -9.90 1.74
C GLU A 65 -11.30 -10.81 2.65
N ASP A 66 -11.06 -10.74 3.95
CA ASP A 66 -11.86 -11.45 4.95
C ASP A 66 -13.27 -10.86 5.07
N GLN A 67 -13.40 -9.54 5.12
CA GLN A 67 -14.66 -8.84 5.35
C GLN A 67 -15.62 -8.84 4.15
N GLY A 68 -15.10 -8.76 2.94
CA GLY A 68 -15.91 -8.51 1.75
C GLY A 68 -15.84 -9.57 0.66
N GLN A 69 -14.82 -10.43 0.63
CA GLN A 69 -14.62 -11.40 -0.43
C GLN A 69 -14.63 -12.86 0.03
N ASN A 70 -14.34 -13.11 1.31
CA ASN A 70 -14.24 -14.46 1.87
C ASN A 70 -13.31 -15.39 1.07
N THR A 71 -12.19 -14.85 0.59
CA THR A 71 -11.21 -15.54 -0.25
C THR A 71 -9.86 -15.73 0.42
N CYS A 72 -9.81 -15.58 1.75
CA CYS A 72 -8.59 -15.70 2.53
C CYS A 72 -7.98 -17.08 2.43
N ILE A 73 -6.70 -17.14 2.05
CA ILE A 73 -5.88 -18.36 2.04
C ILE A 73 -5.01 -18.50 3.29
N PHE A 74 -4.85 -17.42 4.05
CA PHE A 74 -4.09 -17.36 5.29
C PHE A 74 -4.95 -16.79 6.42
N SER A 75 -4.58 -17.08 7.67
CA SER A 75 -5.21 -16.43 8.82
C SER A 75 -4.94 -14.93 8.82
N THR A 76 -5.85 -14.14 9.40
CA THR A 76 -5.70 -12.70 9.53
C THR A 76 -4.44 -12.31 10.29
N GLU A 77 -4.09 -13.05 11.34
CA GLU A 77 -2.87 -12.82 12.12
C GLU A 77 -1.60 -13.00 11.27
N PHE A 78 -1.50 -14.11 10.55
CA PHE A 78 -0.37 -14.36 9.65
C PHE A 78 -0.29 -13.31 8.54
N SER A 79 -1.42 -12.94 7.97
CA SER A 79 -1.50 -11.93 6.90
C SER A 79 -1.06 -10.56 7.39
N LEU A 80 -1.47 -10.12 8.59
CA LEU A 80 -1.00 -8.87 9.21
C LEU A 80 0.51 -8.88 9.46
N LYS A 81 1.06 -10.03 9.88
CA LYS A 81 2.52 -10.19 10.02
C LYS A 81 3.22 -9.97 8.68
N VAL A 82 2.76 -10.62 7.64
CA VAL A 82 3.33 -10.51 6.28
C VAL A 82 3.20 -9.10 5.73
N MET A 83 2.07 -8.43 5.98
CA MET A 83 1.90 -7.02 5.60
C MET A 83 2.89 -6.10 6.33
N GLY A 84 3.16 -6.38 7.60
CA GLY A 84 4.20 -5.69 8.36
C GLY A 84 5.59 -5.92 7.77
N ASP A 85 5.92 -7.15 7.35
CA ASP A 85 7.20 -7.48 6.71
C ASP A 85 7.38 -6.72 5.38
N ILE A 86 6.33 -6.60 4.56
CA ILE A 86 6.34 -5.78 3.33
C ILE A 86 6.60 -4.31 3.65
N ALA A 87 5.87 -3.75 4.62
CA ALA A 87 6.01 -2.34 4.99
C ALA A 87 7.42 -2.02 5.51
N GLU A 88 7.96 -2.87 6.36
CA GLU A 88 9.31 -2.75 6.89
C GLU A 88 10.38 -2.85 5.80
N TRP A 89 10.20 -3.79 4.87
CA TRP A 89 11.07 -3.93 3.72
C TRP A 89 11.04 -2.67 2.82
N PHE A 90 9.85 -2.10 2.59
CA PHE A 90 9.69 -0.85 1.83
C PHE A 90 10.42 0.32 2.49
N VAL A 91 10.34 0.43 3.81
CA VAL A 91 11.03 1.47 4.58
C VAL A 91 12.55 1.30 4.46
N HIS A 92 13.06 0.08 4.68
CA HIS A 92 14.50 -0.20 4.65
C HIS A 92 15.13 0.02 3.26
N HIS A 93 14.39 -0.22 2.17
CA HIS A 93 14.87 -0.07 0.80
C HIS A 93 14.46 1.26 0.15
N ASP A 94 13.87 2.17 0.93
CA ASP A 94 13.45 3.49 0.47
C ASP A 94 12.49 3.45 -0.75
N VAL A 95 11.55 2.50 -0.77
CA VAL A 95 10.55 2.35 -1.81
C VAL A 95 9.47 3.41 -1.64
N ARG A 96 9.65 4.57 -2.28
CA ARG A 96 8.83 5.78 -2.02
C ARG A 96 7.66 5.98 -2.97
N ASN A 97 7.74 5.42 -4.16
CA ASN A 97 6.78 5.68 -5.23
C ASN A 97 5.84 4.50 -5.47
N PHE A 98 5.81 3.56 -4.55
CA PHE A 98 4.99 2.37 -4.61
C PHE A 98 4.11 2.28 -3.36
N TYR A 99 2.80 2.14 -3.54
CA TYR A 99 1.89 1.94 -2.41
C TYR A 99 1.92 0.48 -1.98
N SER A 100 2.27 0.25 -0.72
CA SER A 100 2.40 -1.09 -0.13
C SER A 100 1.06 -1.76 0.16
N VAL A 101 0.01 -0.97 0.24
CA VAL A 101 -1.37 -1.43 0.42
C VAL A 101 -2.35 -0.43 -0.19
N SER A 102 -3.45 -0.94 -0.75
CA SER A 102 -4.62 -0.14 -1.13
C SER A 102 -5.81 -0.60 -0.29
N ILE A 103 -6.05 0.10 0.81
CA ILE A 103 -7.08 -0.20 1.79
C ILE A 103 -8.44 0.05 1.15
N SER A 104 -9.18 -1.02 0.90
CA SER A 104 -10.27 -1.01 -0.06
C SER A 104 -11.65 -1.10 0.57
N GLY A 105 -12.39 0.00 0.52
CA GLY A 105 -13.83 0.04 0.79
C GLY A 105 -14.69 -0.43 -0.38
N TYR A 106 -14.16 -0.44 -1.60
CA TYR A 106 -14.89 -0.87 -2.79
C TYR A 106 -15.53 -2.25 -2.62
N HIS A 107 -14.75 -3.25 -2.23
CA HIS A 107 -15.23 -4.62 -2.07
C HIS A 107 -16.23 -4.76 -0.92
N ILE A 108 -16.09 -3.95 0.13
CA ILE A 108 -17.04 -3.90 1.24
C ILE A 108 -18.38 -3.33 0.76
N ALA A 109 -18.35 -2.31 -0.09
CA ALA A 109 -19.55 -1.78 -0.73
C ALA A 109 -20.20 -2.79 -1.67
N GLU A 110 -19.42 -3.50 -2.50
CA GLU A 110 -19.90 -4.57 -3.38
C GLU A 110 -20.54 -5.74 -2.59
N ALA A 111 -20.08 -5.97 -1.36
CA ALA A 111 -20.68 -6.94 -0.45
C ALA A 111 -21.98 -6.45 0.21
N GLY A 112 -22.44 -5.23 -0.11
CA GLY A 112 -23.72 -4.67 0.31
C GLY A 112 -23.65 -3.61 1.42
N ALA A 113 -22.46 -3.12 1.77
CA ALA A 113 -22.34 -2.02 2.73
C ALA A 113 -22.84 -0.70 2.14
N ASN A 114 -23.58 0.06 2.93
CA ASN A 114 -23.94 1.43 2.60
C ASN A 114 -22.71 2.38 2.68
N PRO A 115 -22.78 3.62 2.15
CA PRO A 115 -21.65 4.55 2.16
C PRO A 115 -21.05 4.82 3.55
N ILE A 116 -21.87 4.88 4.59
CA ILE A 116 -21.41 5.13 5.97
C ILE A 116 -20.61 3.92 6.47
N SER A 117 -21.15 2.71 6.30
CA SER A 117 -20.50 1.47 6.72
C SER A 117 -19.23 1.23 5.91
N GLN A 118 -19.26 1.48 4.59
CA GLN A 118 -18.06 1.42 3.74
C GLN A 118 -16.94 2.28 4.33
N LEU A 119 -17.24 3.56 4.60
CA LEU A 119 -16.25 4.49 5.14
C LEU A 119 -15.73 4.04 6.51
N ALA A 120 -16.63 3.63 7.40
CA ALA A 120 -16.26 3.22 8.75
C ALA A 120 -15.33 2.00 8.74
N PHE A 121 -15.66 0.96 8.01
CA PHE A 121 -14.82 -0.24 7.91
C PHE A 121 -13.50 0.03 7.22
N THR A 122 -13.50 0.81 6.16
CA THR A 122 -12.26 1.15 5.44
C THR A 122 -11.29 1.93 6.31
N LEU A 123 -11.76 2.93 7.05
CA LEU A 123 -10.91 3.69 7.97
C LEU A 123 -10.47 2.84 9.17
N SER A 124 -11.33 1.97 9.69
CA SER A 124 -10.96 1.01 10.75
C SER A 124 -9.83 0.09 10.29
N ASN A 125 -9.91 -0.45 9.07
CA ASN A 125 -8.83 -1.24 8.49
C ASN A 125 -7.54 -0.42 8.36
N GLY A 126 -7.64 0.84 7.90
CA GLY A 126 -6.50 1.75 7.84
C GLY A 126 -5.82 1.95 9.18
N PHE A 127 -6.58 2.20 10.22
CA PHE A 127 -6.04 2.33 11.58
C PHE A 127 -5.49 1.01 12.12
N THR A 128 -6.06 -0.14 11.77
CA THR A 128 -5.53 -1.45 12.13
C THR A 128 -4.15 -1.67 11.53
N PHE A 129 -3.93 -1.32 10.26
CA PHE A 129 -2.59 -1.36 9.65
C PHE A 129 -1.62 -0.41 10.35
N VAL A 130 -2.05 0.83 10.65
CA VAL A 130 -1.22 1.79 11.38
C VAL A 130 -0.78 1.23 12.74
N GLU A 131 -1.70 0.73 13.53
CA GLU A 131 -1.40 0.16 14.85
C GLU A 131 -0.49 -1.08 14.75
N ALA A 132 -0.74 -1.96 13.77
CA ALA A 132 0.09 -3.14 13.54
C ALA A 132 1.55 -2.77 13.18
N TYR A 133 1.74 -1.74 12.37
CA TYR A 133 3.07 -1.30 11.95
C TYR A 133 3.80 -0.54 13.07
N LEU A 134 3.08 0.29 13.82
CA LEU A 134 3.63 0.93 15.03
C LEU A 134 4.05 -0.09 16.09
N ALA A 135 3.26 -1.15 16.29
CA ALA A 135 3.60 -2.23 17.22
C ALA A 135 4.91 -2.98 16.84
N ARG A 136 5.33 -2.91 15.59
CA ARG A 136 6.62 -3.43 15.10
C ARG A 136 7.80 -2.46 15.31
N GLY A 137 7.54 -1.28 15.87
CA GLY A 137 8.55 -0.25 16.10
C GLY A 137 8.84 0.67 14.92
N MET A 138 8.06 0.60 13.84
CA MET A 138 8.19 1.53 12.72
C MET A 138 7.69 2.93 13.11
N HIS A 139 8.35 3.97 12.61
CA HIS A 139 7.88 5.33 12.81
C HIS A 139 6.75 5.67 11.83
N ILE A 140 5.72 6.37 12.31
CA ILE A 140 4.50 6.66 11.54
C ILE A 140 4.80 7.34 10.18
N ASP A 141 5.76 8.24 10.11
CA ASP A 141 6.06 9.00 8.91
C ASP A 141 6.88 8.23 7.87
N ASP A 142 7.44 7.09 8.24
CA ASP A 142 8.20 6.24 7.32
C ASP A 142 7.26 5.40 6.43
N PHE A 143 6.13 4.93 6.96
CA PHE A 143 5.22 4.06 6.23
C PHE A 143 3.88 4.70 5.82
N ALA A 144 3.33 5.64 6.60
CA ALA A 144 2.01 6.20 6.34
C ALA A 144 1.88 6.88 4.95
N PRO A 145 2.92 7.53 4.41
CA PRO A 145 2.86 8.05 3.05
C PRO A 145 2.66 7.00 1.95
N ASN A 146 2.96 5.72 2.22
CA ASN A 146 2.80 4.60 1.29
C ASN A 146 1.47 3.87 1.46
N LEU A 147 0.61 4.31 2.37
CA LEU A 147 -0.77 3.84 2.49
C LEU A 147 -1.64 4.56 1.46
N SER A 148 -2.47 3.82 0.76
CA SER A 148 -3.51 4.36 -0.11
C SER A 148 -4.85 3.73 0.20
N PHE A 149 -5.92 4.36 -0.27
CA PHE A 149 -7.29 3.93 -0.04
C PHE A 149 -8.03 3.78 -1.36
N PHE A 150 -9.10 3.03 -1.35
CA PHE A 150 -9.95 2.83 -2.51
C PHE A 150 -11.41 2.78 -2.09
N PHE A 151 -12.22 3.70 -2.60
CA PHE A 151 -13.65 3.77 -2.31
C PHE A 151 -14.49 3.49 -3.53
N SER A 152 -15.61 2.79 -3.33
CA SER A 152 -16.71 2.81 -4.29
C SER A 152 -17.41 4.15 -4.24
N ASN A 153 -17.87 4.63 -5.39
CA ASN A 153 -18.67 5.83 -5.53
C ASN A 153 -19.93 5.51 -6.33
N GLY A 154 -21.02 6.12 -6.00
CA GLY A 154 -22.32 5.85 -6.62
C GLY A 154 -23.17 7.12 -6.75
N MET A 155 -24.45 6.93 -7.05
CA MET A 155 -25.41 8.02 -7.32
C MET A 155 -26.02 8.61 -6.04
N ASP A 156 -25.93 7.91 -4.91
CA ASP A 156 -26.47 8.40 -3.64
C ASP A 156 -25.74 9.67 -3.16
N PRO A 157 -26.45 10.64 -2.54
CA PRO A 157 -25.86 11.91 -2.12
C PRO A 157 -24.66 11.76 -1.17
N GLU A 158 -24.65 10.72 -0.34
CA GLU A 158 -23.58 10.42 0.62
C GLU A 158 -22.22 10.21 -0.05
N TYR A 159 -22.19 9.68 -1.26
CA TYR A 159 -20.95 9.51 -2.01
C TYR A 159 -20.25 10.82 -2.36
N THR A 160 -20.99 11.92 -2.47
CA THR A 160 -20.41 13.25 -2.78
C THR A 160 -19.51 13.76 -1.64
N VAL A 161 -19.72 13.29 -0.42
CA VAL A 161 -18.97 13.72 0.78
C VAL A 161 -18.02 12.68 1.33
N ILE A 162 -18.11 11.40 0.90
CA ILE A 162 -17.33 10.30 1.48
C ILE A 162 -15.83 10.60 1.52
N GLY A 163 -15.27 11.10 0.43
CA GLY A 163 -13.85 11.42 0.34
C GLY A 163 -13.43 12.60 1.23
N ARG A 164 -14.29 13.60 1.41
CA ARG A 164 -14.04 14.74 2.30
C ARG A 164 -14.04 14.29 3.76
N VAL A 165 -15.02 13.48 4.13
CA VAL A 165 -15.15 12.95 5.49
C VAL A 165 -13.99 12.03 5.80
N ALA A 166 -13.62 11.13 4.88
CA ALA A 166 -12.46 10.26 5.01
C ALA A 166 -11.18 11.06 5.28
N ARG A 167 -10.88 12.06 4.46
CA ARG A 167 -9.70 12.93 4.64
C ARG A 167 -9.69 13.65 5.96
N ARG A 168 -10.83 14.15 6.41
CA ARG A 168 -10.94 14.88 7.68
C ARG A 168 -10.70 13.95 8.87
N ILE A 169 -11.35 12.79 8.91
CA ILE A 169 -11.18 11.82 9.99
C ILE A 169 -9.72 11.34 10.04
N TRP A 170 -9.17 10.95 8.90
CA TRP A 170 -7.78 10.51 8.80
C TRP A 170 -6.81 11.57 9.30
N ALA A 171 -6.89 12.80 8.78
CA ALA A 171 -5.99 13.88 9.16
C ALA A 171 -6.04 14.20 10.66
N VAL A 172 -7.25 14.23 11.24
CA VAL A 172 -7.45 14.50 12.67
C VAL A 172 -6.84 13.38 13.52
N ALA A 173 -7.09 12.12 13.16
CA ALA A 173 -6.54 10.97 13.88
C ALA A 173 -5.02 10.90 13.75
N MET A 174 -4.48 11.03 12.55
CA MET A 174 -3.05 11.00 12.28
C MET A 174 -2.30 12.09 13.02
N LYS A 175 -2.85 13.30 13.08
CA LYS A 175 -2.28 14.41 13.83
C LYS A 175 -2.34 14.19 15.34
N ASN A 176 -3.54 13.92 15.86
CA ASN A 176 -3.79 14.02 17.30
C ASN A 176 -3.45 12.73 18.06
N LYS A 177 -3.64 11.57 17.43
CA LYS A 177 -3.38 10.27 18.06
C LYS A 177 -1.96 9.78 17.78
N TYR A 178 -1.48 9.95 16.55
CA TYR A 178 -0.22 9.36 16.10
C TYR A 178 0.92 10.35 15.95
N GLY A 179 0.68 11.66 16.10
CA GLY A 179 1.73 12.69 15.98
C GLY A 179 2.36 12.81 14.59
N ALA A 180 1.65 12.34 13.56
CA ALA A 180 2.14 12.29 12.20
C ALA A 180 2.34 13.68 11.57
N ASN A 181 3.32 13.80 10.68
CA ASN A 181 3.58 15.02 9.93
C ASN A 181 2.50 15.31 8.87
N GLU A 182 2.56 16.48 8.24
CA GLU A 182 1.56 16.92 7.25
C GLU A 182 1.44 15.99 6.04
N ARG A 183 2.53 15.32 5.62
CA ARG A 183 2.51 14.38 4.51
C ARG A 183 1.73 13.12 4.86
N SER A 184 1.93 12.60 6.06
CA SER A 184 1.25 11.39 6.58
C SER A 184 -0.21 11.64 6.93
N GLN A 185 -0.59 12.89 7.22
CA GLN A 185 -1.98 13.30 7.44
C GLN A 185 -2.82 13.31 6.15
N LYS A 186 -2.19 13.26 4.97
CA LYS A 186 -2.90 13.31 3.68
C LYS A 186 -3.38 11.92 3.28
N LEU A 187 -4.66 11.68 3.40
CA LEU A 187 -5.29 10.47 2.87
C LEU A 187 -5.32 10.52 1.34
N LYS A 188 -4.67 9.55 0.71
CA LYS A 188 -4.66 9.36 -0.74
C LYS A 188 -5.62 8.25 -1.08
N TYR A 189 -6.50 8.49 -2.04
CA TYR A 189 -7.47 7.48 -2.43
C TYR A 189 -7.80 7.53 -3.92
N HIS A 190 -8.19 6.38 -4.41
CA HIS A 190 -8.81 6.15 -5.70
C HIS A 190 -10.32 5.96 -5.53
N ILE A 191 -11.10 6.31 -6.54
CA ILE A 191 -12.56 6.15 -6.58
C ILE A 191 -12.92 5.36 -7.84
N GLN A 192 -13.87 4.46 -7.70
CA GLN A 192 -14.49 3.74 -8.80
C GLN A 192 -15.99 3.96 -8.81
#